data_6e6e476c376aedd8498813f397880e8e
#
_entry.id   6e6e476c376aedd8498813f397880e8e
#
_cell.length_a   1.000
_cell.length_b   1.000
_cell.length_c   1.000
_cell.angle_alpha   90.00
_cell.angle_beta   90.00
_cell.angle_gamma   90.00
#
_symmetry.space_group_name_H-M   'P 1'
#
loop_
_entity.id
_entity.type
_entity.pdbx_description
1 polymer ?
#
loop_
_entity_poly.entity_id
_entity_poly.type
_entity_poly.pdbx_seq_one_letter_code
_entity_poly.pdbx_strand_id
1 'polypeptide(L)'
;MFKLRPYQQRLVTESRNCLAQGMKGVFIQSPPGSGKSVVIAEIVRLATKKGGRVLFLAHRRELLDNIKETLELNDVNLSKVIILSPMMAKNRMKSMPKISLIVTDESHHSKAKTYLDIYTFFKEIPRLGFSATPFRMNGDGFTDIYDQMVEGP
;
A
#
# COMPACT_ATOMS: atom_id res chain seq x y z
N MET A 1 6.37 -8.15 17.12
CA MET A 1 5.15 -7.48 16.62
C MET A 1 5.01 -6.12 17.27
N PHE A 2 4.65 -5.11 16.49
CA PHE A 2 4.53 -3.74 17.00
C PHE A 2 3.28 -3.54 17.84
N LYS A 3 3.40 -2.69 18.86
CA LYS A 3 2.23 -2.20 19.59
C LYS A 3 1.77 -0.91 18.93
N LEU A 4 0.58 -0.92 18.38
CA LEU A 4 0.04 0.22 17.63
C LEU A 4 -0.51 1.29 18.59
N ARG A 5 -0.28 2.55 18.24
CA ARG A 5 -0.95 3.67 18.89
C ARG A 5 -2.41 3.72 18.44
N PRO A 6 -3.32 4.34 19.23
CA PRO A 6 -4.73 4.38 18.84
C PRO A 6 -5.01 4.88 17.43
N TYR A 7 -4.34 5.95 16.98
CA TYR A 7 -4.57 6.47 15.64
C TYR A 7 -4.03 5.53 14.55
N GLN A 8 -2.97 4.80 14.84
CA GLN A 8 -2.43 3.80 13.91
C GLN A 8 -3.42 2.65 13.76
N GLN A 9 -3.97 2.19 14.86
CA GLN A 9 -4.99 1.14 14.83
C GLN A 9 -6.23 1.61 14.09
N ARG A 10 -6.62 2.87 14.25
CA ARG A 10 -7.75 3.45 13.52
C ARG A 10 -7.50 3.41 12.01
N LEU A 11 -6.30 3.80 11.56
CA LEU A 11 -5.98 3.77 10.13
C LEU A 11 -6.02 2.35 9.57
N VAL A 12 -5.49 1.38 10.29
CA VAL A 12 -5.56 -0.02 9.89
C VAL A 12 -7.02 -0.48 9.77
N THR A 13 -7.82 -0.20 10.79
CA THR A 13 -9.23 -0.62 10.83
C THR A 13 -10.04 0.02 9.72
N GLU A 14 -9.91 1.34 9.53
CA GLU A 14 -10.67 2.05 8.51
C GLU A 14 -10.29 1.59 7.10
N SER A 15 -9.00 1.39 6.85
CA SER A 15 -8.53 0.92 5.54
C SER A 15 -9.10 -0.46 5.23
N ARG A 16 -9.06 -1.35 6.19
CA ARG A 16 -9.59 -2.70 6.02
C ARG A 16 -11.10 -2.71 5.82
N ASN A 17 -11.80 -1.83 6.53
CA ASN A 17 -13.25 -1.71 6.37
C ASN A 17 -13.62 -1.22 4.98
N CYS A 18 -12.88 -0.25 4.44
CA CYS A 18 -13.11 0.23 3.07
C CYS A 18 -12.95 -0.91 2.06
N LEU A 19 -11.92 -1.71 2.21
CA LEU A 19 -11.68 -2.84 1.30
C LEU A 19 -12.77 -3.91 1.47
N ALA A 20 -13.22 -4.15 2.70
CA ALA A 20 -14.28 -5.12 2.97
C ALA A 20 -15.62 -4.69 2.36
N GLN A 21 -15.81 -3.38 2.18
CA GLN A 21 -17.01 -2.84 1.53
C GLN A 21 -16.95 -2.91 0.00
N GLY A 22 -15.87 -3.45 -0.55
CA GLY A 22 -15.74 -3.61 -1.99
C GLY A 22 -14.96 -2.51 -2.70
N MET A 23 -14.43 -1.54 -1.97
CA MET A 23 -13.58 -0.51 -2.56
C MET A 23 -12.28 -1.11 -3.05
N LYS A 24 -11.86 -0.76 -4.26
CA LYS A 24 -10.64 -1.31 -4.84
C LYS A 24 -9.41 -0.45 -4.55
N GLY A 25 -9.58 0.86 -4.35
CA GLY A 25 -8.47 1.75 -4.09
C GLY A 25 -8.75 2.68 -2.93
N VAL A 26 -7.88 2.68 -1.93
CA VAL A 26 -7.97 3.56 -0.75
C VAL A 26 -6.65 4.30 -0.60
N PHE A 27 -6.74 5.62 -0.55
CA PHE A 27 -5.58 6.51 -0.33
C PHE A 27 -5.56 6.89 1.15
N ILE A 28 -4.40 6.71 1.78
CA ILE A 28 -4.24 7.00 3.20
C ILE A 28 -3.24 8.13 3.35
N GLN A 29 -3.71 9.27 3.84
CA GLN A 29 -2.85 10.41 4.15
C GLN A 29 -2.32 10.23 5.58
N SER A 30 -1.02 10.10 5.71
CA SER A 30 -0.36 9.88 6.99
C SER A 30 0.78 10.89 7.14
N PRO A 31 0.68 11.84 8.06
CA PRO A 31 1.70 12.88 8.21
C PRO A 31 3.08 12.32 8.53
N PRO A 32 4.17 13.05 8.20
CA PRO A 32 5.51 12.64 8.58
C PRO A 32 5.60 12.43 10.10
N GLY A 33 6.32 11.40 10.52
CA GLY A 33 6.49 11.11 11.94
C GLY A 33 5.30 10.42 12.60
N SER A 34 4.25 10.07 11.83
CA SER A 34 3.07 9.40 12.37
C SER A 34 3.23 7.88 12.51
N GLY A 35 4.38 7.33 12.11
CA GLY A 35 4.58 5.89 12.16
C GLY A 35 3.91 5.15 11.01
N LYS A 36 3.92 5.74 9.83
CA LYS A 36 3.33 5.17 8.63
C LYS A 36 3.81 3.75 8.35
N SER A 37 5.10 3.49 8.52
CA SER A 37 5.68 2.15 8.28
C SER A 37 5.09 1.09 9.18
N VAL A 38 4.76 1.45 10.42
CA VAL A 38 4.13 0.54 11.38
C VAL A 38 2.72 0.17 10.92
N VAL A 39 1.97 1.16 10.42
CA VAL A 39 0.62 0.93 9.88
C VAL A 39 0.69 0.00 8.68
N ILE A 40 1.60 0.28 7.75
CA ILE A 40 1.80 -0.57 6.56
C ILE A 40 2.15 -2.00 6.99
N ALA A 41 3.10 -2.15 7.92
CA ALA A 41 3.53 -3.47 8.37
C ALA A 41 2.40 -4.27 8.99
N GLU A 42 1.53 -3.62 9.74
CA GLU A 42 0.39 -4.30 10.35
C GLU A 42 -0.65 -4.74 9.31
N ILE A 43 -0.93 -3.89 8.34
CA ILE A 43 -1.85 -4.25 7.25
C ILE A 43 -1.31 -5.45 6.47
N VAL A 44 -0.01 -5.43 6.15
CA VAL A 44 0.63 -6.51 5.43
C VAL A 44 0.62 -7.81 6.26
N ARG A 45 0.89 -7.70 7.57
CA ARG A 45 0.85 -8.85 8.46
C ARG A 45 -0.53 -9.51 8.43
N LEU A 46 -1.58 -8.71 8.55
CA LEU A 46 -2.94 -9.23 8.55
C LEU A 46 -3.33 -9.87 7.22
N ALA A 47 -2.92 -9.26 6.11
CA ALA A 47 -3.21 -9.78 4.78
C ALA A 47 -2.49 -11.12 4.53
N THR A 48 -1.20 -11.21 4.89
CA THR A 48 -0.42 -12.43 4.68
C THR A 48 -0.82 -13.53 5.63
N LYS A 49 -1.27 -13.18 6.84
CA LYS A 49 -1.75 -14.15 7.81
C LYS A 49 -3.00 -14.89 7.30
N LYS A 50 -3.79 -14.24 6.47
CA LYS A 50 -4.96 -14.85 5.83
C LYS A 50 -4.61 -15.69 4.61
N GLY A 51 -3.33 -15.84 4.31
CA GLY A 51 -2.87 -16.58 3.15
C GLY A 51 -2.68 -15.75 1.90
N GLY A 52 -2.87 -14.43 1.99
CA GLY A 52 -2.70 -13.53 0.84
C GLY A 52 -1.24 -13.22 0.53
N ARG A 53 -1.02 -12.70 -0.66
CA ARG A 53 0.29 -12.21 -1.08
C ARG A 53 0.18 -10.73 -1.38
N VAL A 54 1.14 -9.95 -0.89
CA VAL A 54 1.14 -8.49 -1.02
C VAL A 54 2.25 -8.05 -1.96
N LEU A 55 1.91 -7.16 -2.89
CA LEU A 55 2.89 -6.44 -3.70
C LEU A 55 3.08 -5.06 -3.10
N PHE A 56 4.29 -4.76 -2.63
CA PHE A 56 4.64 -3.45 -2.10
C PHE A 56 5.43 -2.67 -3.13
N LEU A 57 5.01 -1.44 -3.40
CA LEU A 57 5.64 -0.56 -4.38
C LEU A 57 6.13 0.72 -3.72
N ALA A 58 7.36 1.09 -4.02
CA ALA A 58 7.91 2.38 -3.66
C ALA A 58 8.98 2.74 -4.68
N HIS A 59 9.06 4.02 -5.05
CA HIS A 59 10.00 4.45 -6.09
C HIS A 59 11.40 4.73 -5.56
N ARG A 60 11.58 4.85 -4.24
CA ARG A 60 12.88 5.08 -3.61
C ARG A 60 13.42 3.80 -3.01
N ARG A 61 14.70 3.52 -3.29
CA ARG A 61 15.35 2.34 -2.75
C ARG A 61 15.36 2.32 -1.23
N GLU A 62 15.53 3.49 -0.59
CA GLU A 62 15.49 3.60 0.86
C GLU A 62 14.18 3.08 1.44
N LEU A 63 13.06 3.40 0.78
CA LEU A 63 11.75 2.94 1.23
C LEU A 63 11.61 1.43 1.10
N LEU A 64 12.17 0.86 0.03
CA LEU A 64 12.14 -0.59 -0.19
C LEU A 64 12.96 -1.34 0.87
N ASP A 65 14.14 -0.81 1.20
CA ASP A 65 14.99 -1.42 2.21
C ASP A 65 14.40 -1.28 3.60
N ASN A 66 13.86 -0.10 3.92
CA ASN A 66 13.26 0.17 5.22
C ASN A 66 12.01 -0.67 5.47
N ILE A 67 11.17 -0.84 4.46
CA ILE A 67 9.96 -1.63 4.65
C ILE A 67 10.28 -3.10 4.90
N LYS A 68 11.29 -3.62 4.23
CA LYS A 68 11.70 -5.01 4.43
C LYS A 68 12.09 -5.25 5.90
N GLU A 69 12.91 -4.37 6.46
CA GLU A 69 13.30 -4.44 7.86
C GLU A 69 12.10 -4.30 8.80
N THR A 70 11.22 -3.34 8.51
CA THR A 70 10.04 -3.11 9.33
C THR A 70 9.10 -4.32 9.33
N LEU A 71 8.93 -4.95 8.18
CA LEU A 71 8.10 -6.15 8.07
C LEU A 71 8.69 -7.31 8.87
N GLU A 72 10.00 -7.49 8.83
CA GLU A 72 10.67 -8.52 9.63
C GLU A 72 10.44 -8.30 11.12
N LEU A 73 10.54 -7.05 11.59
CA LEU A 73 10.32 -6.70 12.98
C LEU A 73 8.87 -6.93 13.42
N ASN A 74 7.92 -6.91 12.49
CA ASN A 74 6.50 -7.13 12.77
C ASN A 74 6.05 -8.57 12.48
N ASP A 75 6.98 -9.50 12.45
CA ASP A 75 6.68 -10.94 12.26
C ASP A 75 5.93 -11.26 10.96
N VAL A 76 6.22 -10.51 9.90
CA VAL A 76 5.63 -10.77 8.60
C VAL A 76 6.42 -11.84 7.86
N ASN A 77 5.73 -12.78 7.25
CA ASN A 77 6.36 -13.79 6.41
C ASN A 77 6.74 -13.15 5.07
N LEU A 78 8.03 -12.83 4.89
CA LEU A 78 8.52 -12.16 3.70
C LEU A 78 8.36 -12.98 2.42
N SER A 79 8.19 -14.29 2.53
CA SER A 79 7.95 -15.12 1.35
C SER A 79 6.61 -14.81 0.67
N LYS A 80 5.72 -14.11 1.37
CA LYS A 80 4.41 -13.71 0.86
C LYS A 80 4.35 -12.24 0.48
N VAL A 81 5.49 -11.55 0.46
CA VAL A 81 5.55 -10.14 0.11
C VAL A 81 6.54 -9.94 -1.03
N ILE A 82 6.09 -9.26 -2.08
CA ILE A 82 6.95 -8.87 -3.21
C ILE A 82 7.21 -7.39 -3.06
N ILE A 83 8.48 -7.00 -2.93
CA ILE A 83 8.89 -5.62 -2.68
C ILE A 83 9.67 -5.13 -3.90
N LEU A 84 9.07 -4.22 -4.67
CA LEU A 84 9.63 -3.77 -5.94
C LEU A 84 9.46 -2.27 -6.15
N SER A 85 10.33 -1.70 -6.99
CA SER A 85 10.08 -0.40 -7.56
C SER A 85 9.01 -0.51 -8.66
N PRO A 86 8.36 0.61 -9.04
CA PRO A 86 7.34 0.55 -10.10
C PRO A 86 7.85 -0.01 -11.41
N MET A 87 9.06 0.36 -11.82
CA MET A 87 9.63 -0.13 -13.08
C MET A 87 9.84 -1.64 -13.05
N MET A 88 10.38 -2.15 -11.95
CA MET A 88 10.59 -3.59 -11.79
C MET A 88 9.25 -4.33 -11.76
N ALA A 89 8.26 -3.77 -11.07
CA ALA A 89 6.93 -4.36 -11.02
C ALA A 89 6.29 -4.41 -12.40
N LYS A 90 6.39 -3.33 -13.16
CA LYS A 90 5.86 -3.30 -14.53
C LYS A 90 6.51 -4.37 -15.40
N ASN A 91 7.82 -4.55 -15.27
CA ASN A 91 8.55 -5.54 -16.07
C ASN A 91 8.20 -6.98 -15.67
N ARG A 92 7.77 -7.21 -14.45
CA ARG A 92 7.50 -8.55 -13.90
C ARG A 92 6.04 -8.89 -13.70
N MET A 93 5.12 -7.93 -13.90
CA MET A 93 3.72 -8.12 -13.51
C MET A 93 3.05 -9.31 -14.20
N LYS A 94 3.40 -9.60 -15.44
CA LYS A 94 2.81 -10.71 -16.19
C LYS A 94 3.24 -12.09 -15.68
N SER A 95 4.37 -12.15 -14.99
CA SER A 95 4.92 -13.40 -14.46
C SER A 95 4.77 -13.52 -12.94
N MET A 96 4.14 -12.55 -12.28
CA MET A 96 3.94 -12.60 -10.86
C MET A 96 2.92 -13.65 -10.46
N PRO A 97 3.12 -14.30 -9.29
CA PRO A 97 2.07 -15.14 -8.72
C PRO A 97 0.85 -14.30 -8.37
N LYS A 98 -0.24 -14.95 -8.00
CA LYS A 98 -1.48 -14.26 -7.64
C LYS A 98 -1.25 -13.29 -6.49
N ILE A 99 -1.61 -12.02 -6.71
CA ILE A 99 -1.49 -10.95 -5.72
C ILE A 99 -2.88 -10.71 -5.10
N SER A 100 -2.93 -10.50 -3.79
CA SER A 100 -4.17 -10.23 -3.05
C SER A 100 -4.34 -8.77 -2.70
N LEU A 101 -3.25 -8.03 -2.59
CA LEU A 101 -3.27 -6.63 -2.18
C LEU A 101 -2.03 -5.93 -2.72
N ILE A 102 -2.19 -4.69 -3.18
CA ILE A 102 -1.08 -3.83 -3.58
C ILE A 102 -1.00 -2.68 -2.58
N VAL A 103 0.19 -2.45 -2.01
CA VAL A 103 0.44 -1.33 -1.12
C VAL A 103 1.51 -0.45 -1.76
N THR A 104 1.22 0.84 -1.88
CA THR A 104 2.14 1.81 -2.49
C THR A 104 2.51 2.87 -1.46
N ASP A 105 3.80 3.05 -1.21
CA ASP A 105 4.29 4.15 -0.39
C ASP A 105 4.62 5.34 -1.28
N GLU A 106 4.50 6.56 -0.73
CA GLU A 106 4.63 7.80 -1.48
C GLU A 106 3.67 7.85 -2.68
N SER A 107 2.42 7.44 -2.44
CA SER A 107 1.46 7.19 -3.51
C SER A 107 0.96 8.47 -4.21
N HIS A 108 1.37 9.65 -3.74
CA HIS A 108 1.10 10.88 -4.49
C HIS A 108 1.80 10.87 -5.86
N HIS A 109 2.74 9.96 -6.08
CA HIS A 109 3.36 9.73 -7.40
C HIS A 109 2.57 8.72 -8.24
N SER A 110 1.47 8.18 -7.71
CA SER A 110 0.73 7.09 -8.36
C SER A 110 0.11 7.43 -9.71
N LYS A 111 -0.03 8.72 -10.03
CA LYS A 111 -0.55 9.12 -11.34
C LYS A 111 0.46 8.99 -12.47
N ALA A 112 1.73 8.71 -12.17
CA ALA A 112 2.72 8.44 -13.20
C ALA A 112 2.31 7.22 -14.03
N LYS A 113 2.65 7.26 -15.31
CA LYS A 113 2.22 6.22 -16.27
C LYS A 113 2.57 4.82 -15.81
N THR A 114 3.74 4.62 -15.24
CA THR A 114 4.17 3.30 -14.77
C THR A 114 3.22 2.74 -13.72
N TYR A 115 2.82 3.56 -12.74
CA TYR A 115 1.85 3.16 -11.74
C TYR A 115 0.49 2.85 -12.35
N LEU A 116 0.03 3.70 -13.28
CA LEU A 116 -1.25 3.48 -13.95
C LEU A 116 -1.26 2.17 -14.71
N ASP A 117 -0.16 1.84 -15.38
CA ASP A 117 -0.05 0.57 -16.11
C ASP A 117 -0.16 -0.62 -15.16
N ILE A 118 0.48 -0.54 -14.00
CA ILE A 118 0.41 -1.59 -12.99
C ILE A 118 -1.01 -1.74 -12.45
N TYR A 119 -1.64 -0.63 -12.10
CA TYR A 119 -3.00 -0.67 -11.53
C TYR A 119 -4.03 -1.13 -12.56
N THR A 120 -3.82 -0.81 -13.83
CA THR A 120 -4.70 -1.29 -14.90
C THR A 120 -4.58 -2.80 -15.07
N PHE A 121 -3.35 -3.32 -15.03
CA PHE A 121 -3.12 -4.76 -15.11
C PHE A 121 -3.77 -5.50 -13.94
N PHE A 122 -3.65 -4.94 -12.74
CA PHE A 122 -4.20 -5.52 -11.51
C PHE A 122 -5.51 -4.86 -11.08
N LYS A 123 -6.35 -4.43 -12.02
CA LYS A 123 -7.53 -3.63 -11.72
C LYS A 123 -8.49 -4.26 -10.71
N GLU A 124 -8.55 -5.59 -10.66
CA GLU A 124 -9.42 -6.31 -9.73
C GLU A 124 -8.80 -6.49 -8.34
N ILE A 125 -7.53 -6.15 -8.18
CA ILE A 125 -6.82 -6.32 -6.92
C ILE A 125 -6.94 -5.03 -6.10
N PRO A 126 -7.35 -5.13 -4.82
CA PRO A 126 -7.41 -3.95 -3.95
C PRO A 126 -6.04 -3.31 -3.79
N ARG A 127 -6.02 -1.99 -3.69
CA ARG A 127 -4.78 -1.24 -3.52
C ARG A 127 -4.93 -0.18 -2.45
N LEU A 128 -3.88 -0.04 -1.64
CA LEU A 128 -3.78 0.99 -0.62
C LEU A 128 -2.59 1.88 -0.96
N GLY A 129 -2.82 3.18 -1.00
CA GLY A 129 -1.76 4.14 -1.22
C GLY A 129 -1.52 4.96 0.02
N PHE A 130 -0.25 5.10 0.43
CA PHE A 130 0.15 5.86 1.60
C PHE A 130 1.00 7.04 1.18
N SER A 131 0.75 8.21 1.78
CA SER A 131 1.60 9.38 1.57
C SER A 131 1.41 10.39 2.68
N ALA A 132 2.47 11.13 3.00
CA ALA A 132 2.37 12.29 3.86
C ALA A 132 1.78 13.48 3.08
N THR A 133 1.91 13.49 1.75
CA THR A 133 1.44 14.55 0.87
C THR A 133 0.04 14.21 0.38
N PRO A 134 -0.94 15.15 0.48
CA PRO A 134 -2.28 14.89 -0.04
C PRO A 134 -2.25 14.64 -1.54
N PHE A 135 -3.04 13.67 -1.99
CA PHE A 135 -3.28 13.48 -3.40
C PHE A 135 -4.19 14.62 -3.87
N ARG A 136 -3.91 15.20 -5.04
CA ARG A 136 -4.76 16.28 -5.56
C ARG A 136 -6.10 15.72 -6.03
N MET A 137 -7.17 16.25 -5.48
CA MET A 137 -8.52 15.76 -5.76
C MET A 137 -9.16 16.42 -6.99
N ASN A 138 -8.61 17.52 -7.46
CA ASN A 138 -9.24 18.36 -8.48
C ASN A 138 -8.82 18.00 -9.91
N GLY A 139 -9.12 16.79 -10.32
CA GLY A 139 -8.91 16.38 -11.70
C GLY A 139 -7.56 15.74 -11.99
N ASP A 140 -6.80 15.40 -10.98
CA ASP A 140 -5.47 14.82 -11.17
C ASP A 140 -5.48 13.28 -11.21
N GLY A 141 -6.64 12.67 -11.52
CA GLY A 141 -6.72 11.23 -11.67
C GLY A 141 -6.88 10.46 -10.38
N PHE A 142 -7.25 11.12 -9.28
CA PHE A 142 -7.47 10.43 -8.01
C PHE A 142 -8.52 9.33 -8.16
N THR A 143 -9.67 9.66 -8.76
CA THR A 143 -10.78 8.72 -8.92
C THR A 143 -10.47 7.62 -9.91
N ASP A 144 -9.46 7.78 -10.77
CA ASP A 144 -9.01 6.73 -11.68
C ASP A 144 -8.25 5.64 -10.95
N ILE A 145 -7.70 5.95 -9.77
CA ILE A 145 -6.84 5.05 -9.01
C ILE A 145 -7.48 4.68 -7.67
N TYR A 146 -8.07 5.65 -6.97
CA TYR A 146 -8.58 5.48 -5.62
C TYR A 146 -10.04 5.84 -5.50
N ASP A 147 -10.77 5.08 -4.68
CA ASP A 147 -12.19 5.28 -4.41
C ASP A 147 -12.43 6.09 -3.15
N GLN A 148 -11.47 6.13 -2.23
CA GLN A 148 -11.65 6.72 -0.91
C GLN A 148 -10.34 7.24 -0.37
N MET A 149 -10.40 8.32 0.42
CA MET A 149 -9.26 8.83 1.15
C MET A 149 -9.52 8.73 2.65
N VAL A 150 -8.55 8.17 3.37
CA VAL A 150 -8.55 8.12 4.83
C VAL A 150 -7.45 9.05 5.31
N GLU A 151 -7.81 10.00 6.19
CA GLU A 151 -6.85 10.96 6.71
C GLU A 151 -6.33 10.53 8.06
N GLY A 152 -5.00 10.61 8.24
CA GLY A 152 -4.35 10.44 9.52
C GLY A 152 -4.43 11.70 10.37
N PRO A 153 -3.86 11.65 11.56
CA PRO A 153 -3.86 12.81 12.45
C PRO A 153 -3.04 13.97 11.91
#